data_4b075cf22587cf4248bc2c5b8c8011fe
#
_entry.id   4b075cf22587cf4248bc2c5b8c8011fe
#
_cell.length_a   1.000
_cell.length_b   1.000
_cell.length_c   1.000
_cell.angle_alpha   90.00
_cell.angle_beta   90.00
_cell.angle_gamma   90.00
#
_symmetry.space_group_name_H-M   'P 1'
#
loop_
_entity.id
_entity.type
_entity.pdbx_description
1 polymer ?
#
loop_
_entity_poly.entity_id
_entity_poly.type
_entity_poly.pdbx_seq_one_letter_code
_entity_poly.pdbx_strand_id
1 'polypeptide(L)'
;KPPLRCERVVQPGAYRGKLNQLAMTLRAFCDYLYVGSAIQNGGFDVDAGIGPASPEIIRIARDDSWELVTGEPRITPDGLKVPLSGLGPAFGNPFASYLWSMCVHDGWLYAGNAVWTLFLRYSRKGENWPAHIRRVFDLKNIEKMIHEAGGCTLWRTRDGMRWLPVTLNGFGNYFNMGFRTMASTPHGLFVGAANPFAPQIAVQRVAGWNYED
;
A
#
# COMPACT_ATOMS: atom_id res chain seq x y z
N LYS A 1 -22.81 18.47 26.48
CA LYS A 1 -21.39 18.44 26.06
C LYS A 1 -21.21 19.51 24.99
N PRO A 2 -20.15 20.34 25.02
CA PRO A 2 -19.88 21.25 23.93
C PRO A 2 -19.62 20.44 22.64
N PRO A 3 -19.97 20.96 21.47
CA PRO A 3 -19.69 20.28 20.22
C PRO A 3 -18.18 20.08 20.07
N LEU A 4 -17.75 18.88 19.65
CA LEU A 4 -16.36 18.60 19.31
C LEU A 4 -15.97 19.54 18.18
N ARG A 5 -14.93 20.34 18.39
CA ARG A 5 -14.28 21.10 17.32
C ARG A 5 -13.29 20.21 16.61
N CYS A 6 -13.44 20.07 15.30
CA CYS A 6 -12.47 19.39 14.45
C CYS A 6 -11.74 20.44 13.60
N GLU A 7 -10.43 20.41 13.64
CA GLU A 7 -9.60 21.26 12.81
C GLU A 7 -8.84 20.40 11.79
N ARG A 8 -8.65 20.94 10.60
CA ARG A 8 -7.92 20.24 9.55
C ARG A 8 -6.43 20.48 9.72
N VAL A 9 -5.69 19.43 9.97
CA VAL A 9 -4.23 19.45 10.12
C VAL A 9 -3.52 19.41 8.76
N VAL A 10 -3.99 18.55 7.84
CA VAL A 10 -3.37 18.39 6.51
C VAL A 10 -4.44 18.53 5.44
N GLN A 11 -4.11 19.20 4.34
CA GLN A 11 -5.01 19.33 3.20
C GLN A 11 -5.34 17.95 2.58
N PRO A 12 -6.53 17.78 1.96
CA PRO A 12 -6.93 16.53 1.37
C PRO A 12 -5.86 15.95 0.44
N GLY A 13 -5.53 14.67 0.66
CA GLY A 13 -4.49 13.98 -0.09
C GLY A 13 -3.08 14.50 0.13
N ALA A 14 -2.84 15.30 1.18
CA ALA A 14 -1.55 15.95 1.44
C ALA A 14 -1.00 16.66 0.18
N TYR A 15 -1.83 17.42 -0.50
CA TYR A 15 -1.56 18.12 -1.77
C TYR A 15 -1.29 17.21 -3.00
N ARG A 16 -1.50 15.90 -2.90
CA ARG A 16 -1.49 15.00 -4.06
C ARG A 16 -2.90 14.84 -4.67
N GLY A 17 -3.89 15.50 -4.05
CA GLY A 17 -5.28 15.48 -4.52
C GLY A 17 -5.91 14.08 -4.42
N LYS A 18 -6.66 13.71 -5.44
CA LYS A 18 -7.42 12.45 -5.49
C LYS A 18 -6.53 11.19 -5.56
N LEU A 19 -5.23 11.31 -5.80
CA LEU A 19 -4.31 10.16 -5.77
C LEU A 19 -4.02 9.65 -4.35
N ASN A 20 -4.42 10.40 -3.33
CA ASN A 20 -4.42 9.99 -1.92
C ASN A 20 -5.83 10.16 -1.34
N GLN A 21 -6.80 9.38 -1.84
CA GLN A 21 -8.22 9.51 -1.45
C GLN A 21 -8.48 9.20 0.02
N LEU A 22 -7.76 8.22 0.57
CA LEU A 22 -8.01 7.66 1.89
C LEU A 22 -6.78 7.81 2.78
N ALA A 23 -7.01 8.17 4.05
CA ALA A 23 -6.09 7.89 5.15
C ALA A 23 -6.37 6.46 5.63
N MET A 24 -5.70 5.48 5.02
CA MET A 24 -6.03 4.06 5.17
C MET A 24 -5.57 3.49 6.50
N THR A 25 -4.41 3.90 6.97
CA THR A 25 -3.83 3.44 8.23
C THR A 25 -3.11 4.56 8.95
N LEU A 26 -3.20 4.57 10.27
CA LEU A 26 -2.55 5.54 11.14
C LEU A 26 -1.77 4.83 12.24
N ARG A 27 -0.57 5.33 12.55
CA ARG A 27 0.25 4.78 13.63
C ARG A 27 1.14 5.84 14.28
N ALA A 28 1.03 5.98 15.60
CA ALA A 28 1.97 6.81 16.36
C ALA A 28 3.32 6.08 16.51
N PHE A 29 4.42 6.78 16.22
CA PHE A 29 5.78 6.28 16.34
C PHE A 29 6.78 7.43 16.39
N CYS A 30 7.76 7.41 17.34
CA CYS A 30 8.81 8.44 17.50
C CYS A 30 8.27 9.87 17.45
N ASP A 31 7.29 10.18 18.31
CA ASP A 31 6.64 11.50 18.45
C ASP A 31 5.85 12.00 17.20
N TYR A 32 5.69 11.18 16.19
CA TYR A 32 4.91 11.49 14.99
C TYR A 32 3.70 10.57 14.84
N LEU A 33 2.68 11.07 14.16
CA LEU A 33 1.58 10.27 13.63
C LEU A 33 1.88 9.95 12.16
N TYR A 34 2.16 8.69 11.85
CA TYR A 34 2.31 8.22 10.48
C TYR A 34 0.95 7.92 9.87
N VAL A 35 0.74 8.37 8.65
CA VAL A 35 -0.51 8.19 7.89
C VAL A 35 -0.16 7.57 6.54
N GLY A 36 -0.73 6.40 6.27
CA GLY A 36 -0.62 5.71 4.99
C GLY A 36 -1.85 5.93 4.14
N SER A 37 -1.65 6.25 2.87
CA SER A 37 -2.74 6.53 1.94
C SER A 37 -3.21 5.32 1.14
N ALA A 38 -4.32 5.51 0.43
CA ALA A 38 -4.86 4.58 -0.55
C ALA A 38 -5.75 5.29 -1.58
N ILE A 39 -5.96 4.65 -2.72
CA ILE A 39 -7.11 4.89 -3.60
C ILE A 39 -8.05 3.69 -3.44
N GLN A 40 -9.35 3.93 -3.28
CA GLN A 40 -10.35 2.86 -3.16
C GLN A 40 -10.34 1.92 -4.37
N ASN A 41 -11.07 0.81 -4.27
CA ASN A 41 -11.24 -0.18 -5.36
C ASN A 41 -9.91 -0.78 -5.89
N GLY A 42 -8.96 -1.04 -4.98
CA GLY A 42 -7.71 -1.71 -5.38
C GLY A 42 -6.67 -0.78 -6.02
N GLY A 43 -6.78 0.52 -5.79
CA GLY A 43 -5.81 1.51 -6.28
C GLY A 43 -6.26 2.24 -7.55
N PHE A 44 -7.50 2.02 -7.99
CA PHE A 44 -8.12 2.82 -9.04
C PHE A 44 -9.57 3.15 -8.71
N ASP A 45 -9.93 4.36 -9.02
CA ASP A 45 -11.31 4.82 -9.02
C ASP A 45 -11.71 5.00 -10.48
N VAL A 46 -12.42 4.01 -11.02
CA VAL A 46 -12.80 3.97 -12.45
C VAL A 46 -13.78 5.09 -12.76
N ASP A 47 -14.70 5.37 -11.85
CA ASP A 47 -15.74 6.39 -12.03
C ASP A 47 -15.14 7.79 -12.06
N ALA A 48 -14.11 8.02 -11.27
CA ALA A 48 -13.40 9.30 -11.24
C ALA A 48 -12.22 9.37 -12.24
N GLY A 49 -11.88 8.27 -12.92
CA GLY A 49 -10.75 8.18 -13.84
C GLY A 49 -9.39 8.33 -13.17
N ILE A 50 -9.25 7.85 -11.91
CA ILE A 50 -8.05 8.03 -11.09
C ILE A 50 -7.35 6.71 -10.89
N GLY A 51 -6.02 6.74 -10.99
CA GLY A 51 -5.16 5.57 -10.79
C GLY A 51 -4.85 4.83 -12.11
N PRO A 52 -4.09 3.71 -12.02
CA PRO A 52 -3.49 3.21 -10.79
C PRO A 52 -2.43 4.16 -10.24
N ALA A 53 -2.42 4.34 -8.92
CA ALA A 53 -1.38 5.09 -8.24
C ALA A 53 -1.01 4.42 -6.92
N SER A 54 0.27 4.35 -6.65
CA SER A 54 0.79 3.76 -5.43
C SER A 54 0.59 4.69 -4.24
N PRO A 55 0.34 4.13 -3.03
CA PRO A 55 0.11 4.89 -1.81
C PRO A 55 1.37 5.59 -1.33
N GLU A 56 1.18 6.62 -0.52
CA GLU A 56 2.24 7.36 0.14
C GLU A 56 2.15 7.22 1.66
N ILE A 57 3.25 7.54 2.32
CA ILE A 57 3.30 7.75 3.76
C ILE A 57 3.69 9.19 4.03
N ILE A 58 2.92 9.86 4.86
CA ILE A 58 3.30 11.11 5.51
C ILE A 58 3.45 10.89 7.01
N ARG A 59 4.15 11.80 7.69
CA ARG A 59 4.15 11.88 9.15
C ARG A 59 3.78 13.28 9.60
N ILE A 60 3.05 13.37 10.71
CA ILE A 60 2.55 14.61 11.30
C ILE A 60 3.17 14.75 12.68
N ALA A 61 3.78 15.90 12.95
CA ALA A 61 4.38 16.24 14.23
C ALA A 61 3.31 16.78 15.22
N ARG A 62 3.72 17.01 16.49
CA ARG A 62 2.83 17.54 17.54
C ARG A 62 2.39 18.99 17.31
N ASP A 63 3.12 19.75 16.51
CA ASP A 63 2.81 21.14 16.11
C ASP A 63 1.99 21.20 14.82
N ASP A 64 1.44 20.07 14.39
CA ASP A 64 0.65 19.89 13.16
C ASP A 64 1.46 20.08 11.85
N SER A 65 2.77 20.33 11.93
CA SER A 65 3.62 20.26 10.75
C SER A 65 3.68 18.83 10.20
N TRP A 66 3.85 18.70 8.89
CA TRP A 66 3.89 17.39 8.26
C TRP A 66 5.04 17.25 7.27
N GLU A 67 5.48 16.02 7.07
CA GLU A 67 6.56 15.65 6.18
C GLU A 67 6.18 14.45 5.33
N LEU A 68 6.70 14.43 4.09
CA LEU A 68 6.54 13.28 3.20
C LEU A 68 7.59 12.22 3.57
N VAL A 69 7.16 11.00 3.87
CA VAL A 69 8.05 9.89 4.23
C VAL A 69 8.41 9.06 3.02
N THR A 70 7.41 8.60 2.26
CA THR A 70 7.57 7.94 0.95
C THR A 70 6.55 8.53 0.00
N GLY A 71 6.95 8.85 -1.21
CA GLY A 71 6.00 9.46 -2.15
C GLY A 71 6.65 10.29 -3.25
N GLU A 72 5.83 11.04 -3.97
CA GLU A 72 6.24 11.93 -5.05
C GLU A 72 6.59 13.33 -4.52
N PRO A 73 7.78 13.86 -4.83
CA PRO A 73 8.12 15.25 -4.49
C PRO A 73 7.08 16.22 -5.05
N ARG A 74 6.73 17.25 -4.25
CA ARG A 74 5.76 18.27 -4.68
C ARG A 74 5.92 19.58 -3.96
N ILE A 75 5.54 20.65 -4.64
CA ILE A 75 5.47 21.99 -4.06
C ILE A 75 4.16 22.13 -3.31
N THR A 76 4.23 22.67 -2.09
CA THR A 76 3.08 22.99 -1.23
C THR A 76 3.22 24.44 -0.76
N PRO A 77 2.18 25.04 -0.14
CA PRO A 77 2.30 26.36 0.48
C PRO A 77 3.42 26.44 1.53
N ASP A 78 3.73 25.30 2.18
CA ASP A 78 4.79 25.19 3.20
C ASP A 78 6.17 24.89 2.59
N GLY A 79 6.30 24.98 1.26
CA GLY A 79 7.52 24.73 0.52
C GLY A 79 7.57 23.36 -0.16
N LEU A 80 8.74 22.99 -0.66
CA LEU A 80 8.98 21.73 -1.35
C LEU A 80 8.98 20.57 -0.33
N LYS A 81 8.12 19.59 -0.56
CA LYS A 81 8.12 18.32 0.18
C LYS A 81 8.79 17.24 -0.67
N VAL A 82 9.87 16.69 -0.14
CA VAL A 82 10.57 15.54 -0.73
C VAL A 82 10.48 14.35 0.22
N PRO A 83 10.47 13.11 -0.29
CA PRO A 83 10.37 11.95 0.59
C PRO A 83 11.62 11.81 1.46
N LEU A 84 11.46 11.83 2.78
CA LEU A 84 12.53 11.70 3.77
C LEU A 84 13.33 10.40 3.59
N SER A 85 12.66 9.34 3.16
CA SER A 85 13.30 8.04 2.89
C SER A 85 14.10 8.00 1.59
N GLY A 86 13.92 8.98 0.70
CA GLY A 86 14.41 8.93 -0.67
C GLY A 86 13.65 7.95 -1.57
N LEU A 87 12.60 7.29 -1.05
CA LEU A 87 11.83 6.29 -1.78
C LEU A 87 10.53 6.88 -2.32
N GLY A 88 10.16 6.45 -3.52
CA GLY A 88 8.91 6.80 -4.17
C GLY A 88 7.67 6.22 -3.46
N PRO A 89 6.46 6.45 -4.02
CA PRO A 89 5.22 5.89 -3.52
C PRO A 89 5.33 4.38 -3.33
N ALA A 90 4.76 3.86 -2.23
CA ALA A 90 4.85 2.46 -1.85
C ALA A 90 6.27 1.87 -1.88
N PHE A 91 7.27 2.68 -1.49
CA PHE A 91 8.69 2.30 -1.52
C PHE A 91 9.19 1.96 -2.94
N GLY A 92 8.59 2.57 -3.97
CA GLY A 92 8.93 2.35 -5.38
C GLY A 92 8.21 1.18 -6.05
N ASN A 93 7.20 0.58 -5.41
CA ASN A 93 6.40 -0.48 -6.02
C ASN A 93 5.20 0.11 -6.78
N PRO A 94 5.20 0.11 -8.14
CA PRO A 94 4.11 0.69 -8.93
C PRO A 94 2.82 -0.14 -8.89
N PHE A 95 2.89 -1.38 -8.42
CA PHE A 95 1.74 -2.28 -8.33
C PHE A 95 1.05 -2.23 -6.96
N ALA A 96 1.56 -1.44 -6.02
CA ALA A 96 0.91 -1.27 -4.73
C ALA A 96 -0.33 -0.38 -4.85
N SER A 97 -1.40 -0.76 -4.16
CA SER A 97 -2.69 -0.07 -4.17
C SER A 97 -3.00 0.61 -2.85
N TYR A 98 -2.62 -0.01 -1.74
CA TYR A 98 -2.87 0.47 -0.38
C TYR A 98 -1.61 0.38 0.46
N LEU A 99 -1.39 1.36 1.32
CA LEU A 99 -0.67 1.11 2.55
C LEU A 99 -1.69 0.59 3.56
N TRP A 100 -1.77 -0.74 3.69
CA TRP A 100 -2.93 -1.36 4.33
C TRP A 100 -2.86 -1.42 5.83
N SER A 101 -1.67 -1.64 6.37
CA SER A 101 -1.50 -1.71 7.81
C SER A 101 -0.14 -1.20 8.26
N MET A 102 -0.10 -0.65 9.45
CA MET A 102 1.12 -0.30 10.18
C MET A 102 1.06 -0.82 11.61
N CYS A 103 2.19 -1.29 12.14
CA CYS A 103 2.30 -1.78 13.52
C CYS A 103 3.66 -1.41 14.10
N VAL A 104 3.68 -1.05 15.38
CA VAL A 104 4.92 -0.89 16.12
C VAL A 104 5.19 -2.17 16.91
N HIS A 105 6.39 -2.73 16.76
CA HIS A 105 6.84 -3.90 17.48
C HIS A 105 8.34 -3.80 17.73
N ASP A 106 8.76 -4.01 18.97
CA ASP A 106 10.16 -4.02 19.41
C ASP A 106 10.99 -2.82 18.88
N GLY A 107 10.45 -1.62 19.04
CA GLY A 107 11.10 -0.37 18.60
C GLY A 107 11.18 -0.17 17.08
N TRP A 108 10.48 -0.98 16.29
CA TRP A 108 10.34 -0.81 14.84
C TRP A 108 8.91 -0.44 14.46
N LEU A 109 8.77 0.49 13.54
CA LEU A 109 7.53 0.69 12.80
C LEU A 109 7.55 -0.20 11.56
N TYR A 110 6.55 -1.05 11.42
CA TYR A 110 6.31 -1.88 10.24
C TYR A 110 5.21 -1.29 9.39
N ALA A 111 5.36 -1.38 8.07
CA ALA A 111 4.39 -0.91 7.08
C ALA A 111 4.17 -1.99 6.02
N GLY A 112 2.94 -2.43 5.88
CA GLY A 112 2.52 -3.46 4.93
C GLY A 112 1.61 -2.88 3.86
N ASN A 113 1.87 -3.22 2.60
CA ASN A 113 1.04 -2.79 1.49
C ASN A 113 0.15 -3.91 0.95
N ALA A 114 -0.72 -3.54 0.00
CA ALA A 114 -1.42 -4.45 -0.88
C ALA A 114 -0.97 -4.19 -2.32
N VAL A 115 -0.91 -5.24 -3.14
CA VAL A 115 -0.55 -5.19 -4.55
C VAL A 115 -1.66 -5.78 -5.41
N TRP A 116 -1.79 -5.28 -6.62
CA TRP A 116 -2.86 -5.68 -7.54
C TRP A 116 -2.37 -6.56 -8.71
N THR A 117 -1.07 -6.91 -8.74
CA THR A 117 -0.47 -7.72 -9.81
C THR A 117 -1.21 -9.01 -10.10
N LEU A 118 -1.67 -9.71 -9.04
CA LEU A 118 -2.40 -10.96 -9.19
C LEU A 118 -3.71 -10.81 -9.99
N PHE A 119 -4.35 -9.64 -9.89
CA PHE A 119 -5.60 -9.39 -10.62
C PHE A 119 -5.40 -9.25 -12.14
N LEU A 120 -4.17 -9.05 -12.60
CA LEU A 120 -3.86 -9.01 -14.03
C LEU A 120 -4.25 -10.32 -14.74
N ARG A 121 -4.13 -11.48 -14.05
CA ARG A 121 -4.49 -12.78 -14.60
C ARG A 121 -5.99 -12.92 -14.85
N TYR A 122 -6.81 -12.32 -14.00
CA TYR A 122 -8.26 -12.49 -13.99
C TYR A 122 -9.02 -11.30 -14.57
N SER A 123 -8.32 -10.22 -14.83
CA SER A 123 -8.94 -9.02 -15.37
C SER A 123 -9.15 -9.18 -16.87
N ARG A 124 -10.41 -9.22 -17.29
CA ARG A 124 -10.75 -9.14 -18.71
C ARG A 124 -10.52 -7.71 -19.20
N LYS A 125 -10.03 -7.56 -20.45
CA LYS A 125 -9.91 -6.24 -21.09
C LYS A 125 -11.29 -5.57 -21.09
N GLY A 126 -11.48 -4.57 -20.23
CA GLY A 126 -12.69 -3.77 -20.22
C GLY A 126 -12.61 -2.72 -21.33
N GLU A 127 -13.64 -2.61 -22.18
CA GLU A 127 -13.70 -1.60 -23.25
C GLU A 127 -13.60 -0.18 -22.70
N ASN A 128 -14.05 0.03 -21.46
CA ASN A 128 -14.11 1.35 -20.82
C ASN A 128 -12.90 1.67 -19.92
N TRP A 129 -11.86 0.85 -19.94
CA TRP A 129 -10.69 1.12 -19.13
C TRP A 129 -9.84 2.26 -19.70
N PRO A 130 -9.27 3.13 -18.84
CA PRO A 130 -8.33 4.16 -19.28
C PRO A 130 -7.18 3.57 -20.12
N ALA A 131 -6.72 4.32 -21.11
CA ALA A 131 -5.72 3.83 -22.07
C ALA A 131 -4.42 3.34 -21.40
N HIS A 132 -4.00 3.99 -20.32
CA HIS A 132 -2.81 3.60 -19.57
C HIS A 132 -2.99 2.25 -18.84
N ILE A 133 -4.20 1.96 -18.34
CA ILE A 133 -4.52 0.66 -17.73
C ILE A 133 -4.56 -0.42 -18.82
N ARG A 134 -5.20 -0.15 -19.95
CA ARG A 134 -5.23 -1.10 -21.08
C ARG A 134 -3.84 -1.50 -21.55
N ARG A 135 -2.87 -0.56 -21.55
CA ARG A 135 -1.48 -0.85 -21.91
C ARG A 135 -0.82 -1.86 -20.98
N VAL A 136 -1.12 -1.84 -19.68
CA VAL A 136 -0.60 -2.82 -18.72
C VAL A 136 -1.09 -4.23 -19.05
N PHE A 137 -2.33 -4.35 -19.50
CA PHE A 137 -2.93 -5.65 -19.88
C PHE A 137 -2.54 -6.13 -21.29
N ASP A 138 -1.95 -5.26 -22.10
CA ASP A 138 -1.39 -5.65 -23.39
C ASP A 138 0.04 -6.22 -23.31
N LEU A 139 0.61 -6.30 -22.10
CA LEU A 139 1.93 -6.88 -21.87
C LEU A 139 1.95 -8.36 -22.22
N LYS A 140 2.90 -8.76 -23.07
CA LYS A 140 3.03 -10.13 -23.58
C LYS A 140 3.44 -11.17 -22.52
N ASN A 141 3.81 -10.75 -21.32
CA ASN A 141 4.36 -11.61 -20.26
C ASN A 141 3.72 -11.34 -18.90
N ILE A 142 2.37 -11.34 -18.86
CA ILE A 142 1.62 -11.10 -17.61
C ILE A 142 2.02 -12.10 -16.52
N GLU A 143 2.11 -13.40 -16.85
CA GLU A 143 2.50 -14.43 -15.88
C GLU A 143 3.90 -14.18 -15.31
N LYS A 144 4.88 -13.87 -16.15
CA LYS A 144 6.23 -13.52 -15.68
C LYS A 144 6.19 -12.31 -14.74
N MET A 145 5.40 -11.28 -15.08
CA MET A 145 5.25 -10.10 -14.25
C MET A 145 4.59 -10.41 -12.90
N ILE A 146 3.57 -11.29 -12.87
CA ILE A 146 2.93 -11.74 -11.64
C ILE A 146 3.92 -12.47 -10.74
N HIS A 147 4.74 -13.35 -11.31
CA HIS A 147 5.76 -14.09 -10.55
C HIS A 147 6.90 -13.21 -10.05
N GLU A 148 7.35 -12.24 -10.83
CA GLU A 148 8.49 -11.38 -10.48
C GLU A 148 8.11 -10.19 -9.60
N ALA A 149 6.93 -9.59 -9.83
CA ALA A 149 6.46 -8.41 -9.13
C ALA A 149 5.24 -8.66 -8.23
N GLY A 150 4.80 -9.91 -8.11
CA GLY A 150 3.69 -10.31 -7.28
C GLY A 150 4.08 -10.52 -5.83
N GLY A 151 3.04 -10.53 -4.99
CA GLY A 151 3.19 -10.60 -3.55
C GLY A 151 3.41 -9.22 -2.90
N CYS A 152 2.75 -9.05 -1.78
CA CYS A 152 2.82 -7.79 -1.03
C CYS A 152 4.19 -7.58 -0.39
N THR A 153 4.49 -6.31 -0.08
CA THR A 153 5.76 -5.94 0.57
C THR A 153 5.53 -5.54 2.01
N LEU A 154 6.48 -5.87 2.85
CA LEU A 154 6.56 -5.45 4.24
C LEU A 154 7.89 -4.73 4.47
N TRP A 155 7.82 -3.52 4.98
CA TRP A 155 8.95 -2.67 5.29
C TRP A 155 8.99 -2.33 6.76
N ARG A 156 10.17 -1.97 7.28
CA ARG A 156 10.33 -1.53 8.66
C ARG A 156 11.34 -0.40 8.80
N THR A 157 11.17 0.40 9.85
CA THR A 157 12.09 1.49 10.20
C THR A 157 12.21 1.64 11.71
N ARG A 158 13.35 2.17 12.19
CA ARG A 158 13.55 2.59 13.60
C ARG A 158 13.46 4.10 13.80
N ASP A 159 13.65 4.86 12.74
CA ASP A 159 13.75 6.33 12.78
C ASP A 159 12.71 7.04 11.91
N GLY A 160 11.93 6.27 11.14
CA GLY A 160 10.95 6.79 10.19
C GLY A 160 11.54 7.34 8.90
N MET A 161 12.86 7.30 8.73
CA MET A 161 13.57 7.79 7.55
C MET A 161 14.23 6.66 6.76
N ARG A 162 15.01 5.80 7.44
CA ARG A 162 15.64 4.64 6.80
C ARG A 162 14.71 3.43 6.86
N TRP A 163 14.23 3.01 5.72
CA TRP A 163 13.34 1.87 5.59
C TRP A 163 14.06 0.66 5.02
N LEU A 164 13.87 -0.48 5.66
CA LEU A 164 14.46 -1.75 5.28
C LEU A 164 13.35 -2.72 4.88
N PRO A 165 13.48 -3.43 3.74
CA PRO A 165 12.52 -4.45 3.37
C PRO A 165 12.63 -5.66 4.31
N VAL A 166 11.49 -6.19 4.73
CA VAL A 166 11.36 -7.47 5.41
C VAL A 166 11.03 -8.56 4.39
N THR A 167 10.13 -8.24 3.47
CA THR A 167 9.84 -9.05 2.29
C THR A 167 9.36 -8.15 1.15
N LEU A 168 9.71 -8.52 -0.08
CA LEU A 168 9.30 -7.83 -1.30
C LEU A 168 8.33 -8.65 -2.17
N ASN A 169 8.01 -9.89 -1.75
CA ASN A 169 7.27 -10.85 -2.57
C ASN A 169 6.30 -11.73 -1.74
N GLY A 170 5.70 -11.17 -0.69
CA GLY A 170 4.75 -11.89 0.14
C GLY A 170 5.32 -13.11 0.86
N PHE A 171 6.60 -13.05 1.26
CA PHE A 171 7.36 -14.18 1.81
C PHE A 171 7.47 -15.36 0.84
N GLY A 172 7.68 -15.09 -0.45
CA GLY A 172 7.82 -16.11 -1.49
C GLY A 172 6.48 -16.63 -2.02
N ASN A 173 5.36 -16.05 -1.60
CA ASN A 173 4.04 -16.42 -2.08
C ASN A 173 3.37 -15.22 -2.76
N TYR A 174 3.38 -15.20 -4.10
CA TYR A 174 2.78 -14.11 -4.89
C TYR A 174 1.25 -14.01 -4.75
N PHE A 175 0.57 -15.05 -4.22
CA PHE A 175 -0.85 -15.00 -3.87
C PHE A 175 -1.13 -14.18 -2.60
N ASN A 176 -0.12 -13.92 -1.77
CA ASN A 176 -0.23 -12.99 -0.66
C ASN A 176 -0.30 -11.56 -1.20
N MET A 177 -1.50 -11.10 -1.53
CA MET A 177 -1.72 -9.81 -2.19
C MET A 177 -1.63 -8.61 -1.25
N GLY A 178 -1.69 -8.81 0.06
CA GLY A 178 -1.62 -7.69 1.00
C GLY A 178 -1.44 -8.11 2.44
N PHE A 179 -0.67 -7.31 3.20
CA PHE A 179 -0.57 -7.45 4.66
C PHE A 179 -1.64 -6.57 5.31
N ARG A 180 -2.79 -7.18 5.61
CA ARG A 180 -3.98 -6.47 6.06
C ARG A 180 -4.02 -6.23 7.56
N THR A 181 -3.47 -7.16 8.32
CA THR A 181 -3.49 -7.10 9.78
C THR A 181 -2.11 -7.35 10.36
N MET A 182 -1.79 -6.64 11.43
CA MET A 182 -0.58 -6.86 12.19
C MET A 182 -0.90 -6.76 13.68
N ALA A 183 -0.32 -7.64 14.48
CA ALA A 183 -0.45 -7.63 15.93
C ALA A 183 0.92 -7.80 16.59
N SER A 184 1.28 -6.84 17.41
CA SER A 184 2.45 -6.93 18.29
C SER A 184 2.09 -7.71 19.56
N THR A 185 2.87 -8.73 19.87
CA THR A 185 2.69 -9.57 21.05
C THR A 185 4.02 -9.81 21.74
N PRO A 186 4.03 -10.31 22.99
CA PRO A 186 5.27 -10.72 23.66
C PRO A 186 6.02 -11.86 22.95
N HIS A 187 5.34 -12.59 22.06
CA HIS A 187 5.92 -13.72 21.29
C HIS A 187 6.43 -13.33 19.91
N GLY A 188 6.21 -12.07 19.50
CA GLY A 188 6.64 -11.57 18.20
C GLY A 188 5.57 -10.74 17.49
N LEU A 189 5.90 -10.30 16.28
CA LEU A 189 4.98 -9.62 15.37
C LEU A 189 4.24 -10.66 14.52
N PHE A 190 2.93 -10.74 14.68
CA PHE A 190 2.08 -11.54 13.79
C PHE A 190 1.60 -10.69 12.64
N VAL A 191 1.73 -11.22 11.43
CA VAL A 191 1.34 -10.53 10.19
C VAL A 191 0.38 -11.40 9.42
N GLY A 192 -0.85 -10.91 9.22
CA GLY A 192 -1.90 -11.58 8.47
C GLY A 192 -1.92 -11.14 7.01
N ALA A 193 -1.68 -12.09 6.10
CA ALA A 193 -1.76 -11.85 4.67
C ALA A 193 -3.18 -12.07 4.14
N ALA A 194 -3.62 -11.18 3.25
CA ALA A 194 -4.81 -11.41 2.44
C ALA A 194 -4.39 -12.26 1.24
N ASN A 195 -4.93 -13.48 1.19
CA ASN A 195 -4.76 -14.40 0.07
C ASN A 195 -6.17 -14.80 -0.41
N PRO A 196 -6.67 -14.19 -1.50
CA PRO A 196 -8.05 -14.39 -1.95
C PRO A 196 -8.30 -15.81 -2.48
N PHE A 197 -7.24 -16.56 -2.81
CA PHE A 197 -7.34 -17.90 -3.37
C PHE A 197 -7.07 -19.00 -2.35
N ALA A 198 -6.72 -18.69 -1.11
CA ALA A 198 -6.40 -19.69 -0.10
C ALA A 198 -7.51 -20.76 0.10
N PRO A 199 -8.81 -20.40 0.19
CA PRO A 199 -9.87 -21.39 0.28
C PRO A 199 -9.98 -22.27 -0.96
N GLN A 200 -9.82 -21.70 -2.15
CA GLN A 200 -9.88 -22.44 -3.42
C GLN A 200 -8.71 -23.40 -3.57
N ILE A 201 -7.51 -22.97 -3.20
CA ILE A 201 -6.32 -23.84 -3.18
C ILE A 201 -6.54 -25.06 -2.28
N ALA A 202 -7.11 -24.86 -1.09
CA ALA A 202 -7.42 -25.94 -0.18
C ALA A 202 -8.43 -26.93 -0.76
N VAL A 203 -9.52 -26.42 -1.35
CA VAL A 203 -10.55 -27.25 -2.01
C VAL A 203 -9.97 -28.01 -3.19
N GLN A 204 -9.17 -27.38 -4.02
CA GLN A 204 -8.55 -28.01 -5.19
C GLN A 204 -7.58 -29.12 -4.80
N ARG A 205 -6.76 -28.92 -3.77
CA ARG A 205 -5.87 -29.96 -3.24
C ARG A 205 -6.64 -31.19 -2.78
N VAL A 206 -7.77 -30.99 -2.08
CA VAL A 206 -8.64 -32.10 -1.63
C VAL A 206 -9.33 -32.75 -2.81
N ALA A 207 -9.76 -31.98 -3.80
CA ALA A 207 -10.44 -32.50 -5.01
C ALA A 207 -9.48 -33.08 -6.06
N GLY A 208 -8.16 -32.94 -5.86
CA GLY A 208 -7.14 -33.35 -6.83
C GLY A 208 -7.07 -32.48 -8.07
N TRP A 209 -7.58 -31.25 -8.00
CA TRP A 209 -7.49 -30.29 -9.11
C TRP A 209 -6.14 -29.59 -9.12
N ASN A 210 -5.64 -29.32 -10.32
CA ASN A 210 -4.48 -28.49 -10.46
C ASN A 210 -4.89 -27.01 -10.54
N TYR A 211 -4.29 -26.17 -9.72
CA TYR A 211 -4.67 -24.75 -9.61
C TYR A 211 -4.14 -23.89 -10.76
N GLU A 212 -3.14 -24.43 -11.47
CA GLU A 212 -2.45 -23.70 -12.56
C GLU A 212 -3.04 -24.03 -13.95
N ASP A 213 -4.04 -24.90 -14.01
CA ASP A 213 -4.73 -25.26 -15.27
C ASP A 213 -5.98 -24.32 -15.51
#